data_e49d85095c274b5e62a11bf75ce00370
#
_entry.id   e49d85095c274b5e62a11bf75ce00370
#
_cell.length_a   1.000
_cell.length_b   1.000
_cell.length_c   1.000
_cell.angle_alpha   90.00
_cell.angle_beta   90.00
_cell.angle_gamma   90.00
#
_symmetry.space_group_name_H-M   'P 1'
#
loop_
_entity.id
_entity.type
_entity.pdbx_description
1 polymer ?
#
loop_
_entity_poly.entity_id
_entity_poly.type
_entity_poly.pdbx_seq_one_letter_code
_entity_poly.pdbx_strand_id
1 'polypeptide(L)'
;MKYLHIYFLSIALLFSFDLNASKYEKESASDLYKKATKQLKEEDYKSALKTLKKYTKSKKKDADGWTLLAFTNRKLKNYSEAESLYAKALNLDPNNKIAIEYQGELFVELGRMEEANANLAKLRALCPNSCEELEMLEKYICLLYTSPSPRDQVVSRMPSSA
;
A
#
# COMPACT_ATOMS: atom_id res chain seq x y z
N MET A 1 55.79 39.49 -19.69
CA MET A 1 55.42 38.42 -18.69
C MET A 1 54.18 38.73 -17.84
N LYS A 2 53.40 39.76 -18.10
CA LYS A 2 52.22 40.12 -17.29
C LYS A 2 50.89 39.52 -17.79
N TYR A 3 50.88 38.97 -19.02
CA TYR A 3 49.62 38.46 -19.63
C TYR A 3 49.48 36.94 -19.47
N LEU A 4 50.54 36.23 -19.03
CA LEU A 4 50.52 34.76 -18.88
C LEU A 4 49.75 34.36 -17.62
N HIS A 5 49.67 35.18 -16.58
CA HIS A 5 48.92 34.90 -15.32
C HIS A 5 47.41 35.07 -15.48
N ILE A 6 46.94 35.92 -16.41
CA ILE A 6 45.51 36.18 -16.62
C ILE A 6 44.87 34.96 -17.31
N TYR A 7 45.58 34.28 -18.20
CA TYR A 7 45.05 33.11 -18.89
C TYR A 7 44.91 31.89 -17.99
N PHE A 8 45.77 31.74 -16.97
CA PHE A 8 45.66 30.63 -16.01
C PHE A 8 44.50 30.80 -15.00
N LEU A 9 44.13 32.01 -14.69
CA LEU A 9 42.98 32.28 -13.78
C LEU A 9 41.64 32.05 -14.49
N SER A 10 41.54 32.29 -15.79
CA SER A 10 40.31 32.10 -16.55
C SER A 10 40.02 30.63 -16.87
N ILE A 11 41.01 29.76 -16.95
CA ILE A 11 40.82 28.32 -17.16
C ILE A 11 40.38 27.59 -15.88
N ALA A 12 40.80 28.09 -14.71
CA ALA A 12 40.42 27.49 -13.41
C ALA A 12 38.94 27.72 -13.06
N LEU A 13 38.28 28.75 -13.63
CA LEU A 13 36.87 29.04 -13.41
C LEU A 13 35.89 28.21 -14.27
N LEU A 14 36.36 27.54 -15.31
CA LEU A 14 35.52 26.71 -16.18
C LEU A 14 35.41 25.26 -15.75
N PHE A 15 36.24 24.81 -14.78
CA PHE A 15 36.26 23.41 -14.32
C PHE A 15 35.46 23.15 -13.03
N SER A 16 34.81 24.18 -12.47
CA SER A 16 34.11 24.04 -11.19
C SER A 16 32.60 23.76 -11.30
N PHE A 17 32.07 23.54 -12.50
CA PHE A 17 30.61 23.47 -12.68
C PHE A 17 30.02 22.06 -12.82
N ASP A 18 30.83 21.01 -12.85
CA ASP A 18 30.34 19.66 -13.17
C ASP A 18 30.21 18.70 -11.98
N LEU A 19 30.38 19.13 -10.74
CA LEU A 19 30.36 18.23 -9.58
C LEU A 19 28.99 18.10 -8.87
N ASN A 20 27.94 18.74 -9.37
CA ASN A 20 26.64 18.68 -8.72
C ASN A 20 25.49 18.09 -9.58
N ALA A 21 25.78 17.65 -10.81
CA ALA A 21 24.78 17.05 -11.69
C ALA A 21 24.40 15.61 -11.30
N SER A 22 25.21 14.93 -10.50
CA SER A 22 25.03 13.52 -10.12
C SER A 22 24.00 13.27 -9.01
N LYS A 23 23.36 14.28 -8.44
CA LYS A 23 22.53 14.13 -7.25
C LYS A 23 21.01 14.08 -7.51
N TYR A 24 20.60 14.13 -8.77
CA TYR A 24 19.18 14.08 -9.16
C TYR A 24 18.88 12.96 -10.16
N GLU A 25 19.42 11.78 -9.93
CA GLU A 25 18.92 10.62 -10.65
C GLU A 25 17.53 10.32 -10.11
N LYS A 26 16.52 10.60 -10.94
CA LYS A 26 15.12 10.34 -10.61
C LYS A 26 14.96 8.85 -10.38
N GLU A 27 14.67 8.44 -9.13
CA GLU A 27 14.43 7.05 -8.78
C GLU A 27 13.52 6.39 -9.83
N SER A 28 13.96 5.27 -10.41
CA SER A 28 13.17 4.57 -11.41
C SER A 28 11.89 3.99 -10.77
N ALA A 29 10.86 3.72 -11.58
CA ALA A 29 9.67 3.08 -11.06
C ALA A 29 9.97 1.70 -10.44
N SER A 30 10.91 0.95 -11.01
CA SER A 30 11.37 -0.33 -10.46
C SER A 30 11.99 -0.18 -9.07
N ASP A 31 12.83 0.85 -8.88
CA ASP A 31 13.49 1.09 -7.60
C ASP A 31 12.49 1.56 -6.53
N LEU A 32 11.54 2.41 -6.94
CA LEU A 32 10.44 2.82 -6.05
C LEU A 32 9.60 1.62 -5.60
N TYR A 33 9.28 0.70 -6.52
CA TYR A 33 8.52 -0.51 -6.18
C TYR A 33 9.29 -1.41 -5.19
N LYS A 34 10.55 -1.72 -5.50
CA LYS A 34 11.43 -2.51 -4.62
C LYS A 34 11.58 -1.88 -3.23
N LYS A 35 11.78 -0.56 -3.20
CA LYS A 35 11.89 0.20 -1.95
C LYS A 35 10.61 0.14 -1.14
N ALA A 36 9.46 0.34 -1.79
CA ALA A 36 8.17 0.28 -1.12
C ALA A 36 7.88 -1.11 -0.55
N THR A 37 8.11 -2.18 -1.32
CA THR A 37 7.91 -3.55 -0.85
C THR A 37 8.84 -3.92 0.31
N LYS A 38 10.07 -3.42 0.31
CA LYS A 38 10.97 -3.56 1.46
C LYS A 38 10.42 -2.85 2.70
N GLN A 39 10.00 -1.58 2.56
CA GLN A 39 9.41 -0.80 3.65
C GLN A 39 8.14 -1.44 4.22
N LEU A 40 7.31 -2.06 3.35
CA LEU A 40 6.13 -2.81 3.80
C LEU A 40 6.49 -4.06 4.61
N LYS A 41 7.54 -4.79 4.22
CA LYS A 41 8.04 -5.94 4.97
C LYS A 41 8.61 -5.54 6.34
N GLU A 42 9.16 -4.35 6.43
CA GLU A 42 9.70 -3.75 7.67
C GLU A 42 8.59 -3.03 8.49
N GLU A 43 7.34 -3.08 8.03
CA GLU A 43 6.18 -2.39 8.63
C GLU A 43 6.33 -0.87 8.74
N ASP A 44 7.28 -0.28 8.00
CA ASP A 44 7.42 1.17 7.90
C ASP A 44 6.39 1.75 6.93
N TYR A 45 5.12 1.71 7.36
CA TYR A 45 3.99 2.17 6.54
C TYR A 45 4.06 3.66 6.21
N LYS A 46 4.69 4.49 7.06
CA LYS A 46 4.82 5.93 6.78
C LYS A 46 5.77 6.21 5.62
N SER A 47 6.88 5.50 5.56
CA SER A 47 7.84 5.61 4.45
C SER A 47 7.29 4.94 3.19
N ALA A 48 6.66 3.76 3.31
CA ALA A 48 6.00 3.08 2.21
C ALA A 48 4.94 3.95 1.53
N LEU A 49 4.12 4.67 2.33
CA LEU A 49 3.12 5.62 1.82
C LEU A 49 3.75 6.68 0.90
N LYS A 50 4.87 7.28 1.33
CA LYS A 50 5.56 8.31 0.54
C LYS A 50 6.12 7.73 -0.77
N THR A 51 6.72 6.55 -0.67
CA THR A 51 7.34 5.86 -1.82
C THR A 51 6.27 5.40 -2.82
N LEU A 52 5.16 4.80 -2.35
CA LEU A 52 4.06 4.35 -3.20
C LEU A 52 3.31 5.51 -3.87
N LYS A 53 3.15 6.65 -3.20
CA LYS A 53 2.63 7.86 -3.84
C LYS A 53 3.49 8.33 -5.01
N LYS A 54 4.81 8.22 -4.94
CA LYS A 54 5.70 8.51 -6.07
C LYS A 54 5.57 7.46 -7.17
N TYR A 55 5.52 6.18 -6.79
CA TYR A 55 5.36 5.07 -7.70
C TYR A 55 4.08 5.17 -8.53
N THR A 56 2.93 5.30 -7.89
CA THR A 56 1.62 5.36 -8.55
C THR A 56 1.44 6.61 -9.42
N LYS A 57 2.15 7.71 -9.15
CA LYS A 57 2.22 8.87 -10.05
C LYS A 57 2.93 8.53 -11.37
N SER A 58 3.95 7.68 -11.34
CA SER A 58 4.70 7.26 -12.53
C SER A 58 4.05 6.07 -13.24
N LYS A 59 3.39 5.18 -12.50
CA LYS A 59 2.72 3.96 -12.98
C LYS A 59 1.22 3.99 -12.72
N LYS A 60 0.53 4.95 -13.33
CA LYS A 60 -0.89 5.23 -13.08
C LYS A 60 -1.85 4.09 -13.42
N LYS A 61 -1.44 3.17 -14.32
CA LYS A 61 -2.25 2.03 -14.78
C LYS A 61 -1.88 0.70 -14.10
N ASP A 62 -0.98 0.72 -13.14
CA ASP A 62 -0.56 -0.45 -12.40
C ASP A 62 -1.49 -0.69 -11.21
N ALA A 63 -2.35 -1.71 -11.32
CA ALA A 63 -3.31 -2.09 -10.29
C ALA A 63 -2.62 -2.51 -8.99
N ASP A 64 -1.49 -3.24 -9.08
CA ASP A 64 -0.75 -3.72 -7.91
C ASP A 64 -0.17 -2.56 -7.10
N GLY A 65 0.37 -1.54 -7.78
CA GLY A 65 0.85 -0.34 -7.12
C GLY A 65 -0.25 0.41 -6.35
N TRP A 66 -1.47 0.48 -6.91
CA TRP A 66 -2.62 1.07 -6.22
C TRP A 66 -3.09 0.18 -5.06
N THR A 67 -3.05 -1.15 -5.23
CA THR A 67 -3.36 -2.11 -4.15
C THR A 67 -2.42 -1.96 -2.96
N LEU A 68 -1.10 -1.86 -3.20
CA LEU A 68 -0.13 -1.65 -2.12
C LEU A 68 -0.31 -0.29 -1.44
N LEU A 69 -0.66 0.76 -2.19
CA LEU A 69 -0.94 2.08 -1.63
C LEU A 69 -2.21 2.05 -0.76
N ALA A 70 -3.25 1.33 -1.19
CA ALA A 70 -4.47 1.10 -0.42
C ALA A 70 -4.19 0.33 0.87
N PHE A 71 -3.46 -0.79 0.78
CA PHE A 71 -3.01 -1.58 1.93
C PHE A 71 -2.26 -0.72 2.95
N THR A 72 -1.32 0.10 2.46
CA THR A 72 -0.54 1.00 3.33
C THR A 72 -1.44 1.99 4.08
N ASN A 73 -2.44 2.57 3.39
CA ASN A 73 -3.41 3.47 4.03
C ASN A 73 -4.27 2.73 5.06
N ARG A 74 -4.71 1.48 4.76
CA ARG A 74 -5.45 0.64 5.73
C ARG A 74 -4.62 0.40 6.99
N LYS A 75 -3.34 0.02 6.85
CA LYS A 75 -2.43 -0.18 8.00
C LYS A 75 -2.22 1.09 8.83
N LEU A 76 -2.30 2.25 8.20
CA LEU A 76 -2.27 3.57 8.87
C LEU A 76 -3.65 4.02 9.38
N LYS A 77 -4.70 3.19 9.25
CA LYS A 77 -6.09 3.47 9.63
C LYS A 77 -6.75 4.62 8.84
N ASN A 78 -6.19 4.96 7.68
CA ASN A 78 -6.79 5.91 6.74
C ASN A 78 -7.82 5.17 5.87
N TYR A 79 -8.89 4.67 6.47
CA TYR A 79 -9.81 3.71 5.87
C TYR A 79 -10.55 4.25 4.64
N SER A 80 -11.02 5.48 4.68
CA SER A 80 -11.71 6.10 3.53
C SER A 80 -10.80 6.21 2.30
N GLU A 81 -9.55 6.60 2.50
CA GLU A 81 -8.57 6.66 1.42
C GLU A 81 -8.23 5.25 0.91
N ALA A 82 -8.06 4.28 1.82
CA ALA A 82 -7.79 2.90 1.45
C ALA A 82 -8.91 2.32 0.57
N GLU A 83 -10.17 2.53 0.95
CA GLU A 83 -11.33 2.07 0.17
C GLU A 83 -11.35 2.66 -1.24
N SER A 84 -11.14 3.97 -1.37
CA SER A 84 -11.05 4.65 -2.66
C SER A 84 -9.93 4.10 -3.55
N LEU A 85 -8.78 3.80 -2.95
CA LEU A 85 -7.61 3.28 -3.66
C LEU A 85 -7.79 1.80 -4.08
N TYR A 86 -8.45 0.96 -3.25
CA TYR A 86 -8.84 -0.40 -3.65
C TYR A 86 -9.85 -0.37 -4.81
N ALA A 87 -10.86 0.50 -4.73
CA ALA A 87 -11.80 0.66 -5.84
C ALA A 87 -11.07 1.06 -7.14
N LYS A 88 -10.07 1.94 -7.04
CA LYS A 88 -9.24 2.31 -8.19
C LYS A 88 -8.42 1.16 -8.73
N ALA A 89 -7.81 0.35 -7.88
CA ALA A 89 -7.06 -0.83 -8.28
C ALA A 89 -7.98 -1.83 -9.02
N LEU A 90 -9.16 -2.09 -8.48
CA LEU A 90 -10.16 -3.00 -9.06
C LEU A 90 -10.82 -2.46 -10.33
N ASN A 91 -10.86 -1.15 -10.53
CA ASN A 91 -11.25 -0.55 -11.82
C ASN A 91 -10.19 -0.76 -12.90
N LEU A 92 -8.92 -0.87 -12.54
CA LEU A 92 -7.83 -1.16 -13.46
C LEU A 92 -7.71 -2.66 -13.76
N ASP A 93 -7.86 -3.49 -12.76
CA ASP A 93 -7.90 -4.95 -12.86
C ASP A 93 -9.00 -5.50 -11.95
N PRO A 94 -10.20 -5.78 -12.52
CA PRO A 94 -11.33 -6.31 -11.76
C PRO A 94 -11.08 -7.69 -11.13
N ASN A 95 -10.09 -8.44 -11.61
CA ASN A 95 -9.76 -9.78 -11.16
C ASN A 95 -8.49 -9.83 -10.29
N ASN A 96 -7.96 -8.68 -9.86
CA ASN A 96 -6.83 -8.62 -8.95
C ASN A 96 -7.22 -9.23 -7.60
N LYS A 97 -6.81 -10.47 -7.39
CA LYS A 97 -7.18 -11.25 -6.19
C LYS A 97 -6.67 -10.62 -4.91
N ILE A 98 -5.44 -10.08 -4.92
CA ILE A 98 -4.85 -9.40 -3.76
C ILE A 98 -5.66 -8.15 -3.40
N ALA A 99 -6.10 -7.37 -4.39
CA ALA A 99 -6.93 -6.19 -4.13
C ALA A 99 -8.31 -6.58 -3.57
N ILE A 100 -8.92 -7.68 -4.04
CA ILE A 100 -10.20 -8.18 -3.55
C ILE A 100 -10.06 -8.68 -2.11
N GLU A 101 -9.02 -9.46 -1.81
CA GLU A 101 -8.71 -9.94 -0.46
C GLU A 101 -8.54 -8.75 0.51
N TYR A 102 -7.61 -7.84 0.22
CA TYR A 102 -7.31 -6.72 1.13
C TYR A 102 -8.46 -5.73 1.29
N GLN A 103 -9.29 -5.57 0.25
CA GLN A 103 -10.53 -4.79 0.38
C GLN A 103 -11.54 -5.53 1.27
N GLY A 104 -11.62 -6.86 1.15
CA GLY A 104 -12.45 -7.69 2.03
C GLY A 104 -12.02 -7.56 3.49
N GLU A 105 -10.73 -7.62 3.79
CA GLU A 105 -10.19 -7.37 5.13
C GLU A 105 -10.53 -5.96 5.65
N LEU A 106 -10.46 -4.94 4.78
CA LEU A 106 -10.86 -3.58 5.15
C LEU A 106 -12.34 -3.54 5.56
N PHE A 107 -13.22 -4.21 4.80
CA PHE A 107 -14.64 -4.27 5.13
C PHE A 107 -14.91 -4.99 6.45
N VAL A 108 -14.17 -6.04 6.76
CA VAL A 108 -14.24 -6.71 8.08
C VAL A 108 -13.82 -5.75 9.21
N GLU A 109 -12.69 -5.02 9.05
CA GLU A 109 -12.25 -4.01 10.02
C GLU A 109 -13.29 -2.90 10.26
N LEU A 110 -14.08 -2.58 9.23
CA LEU A 110 -15.16 -1.59 9.31
C LEU A 110 -16.50 -2.17 9.79
N GLY A 111 -16.58 -3.48 10.07
CA GLY A 111 -17.82 -4.16 10.44
C GLY A 111 -18.82 -4.34 9.29
N ARG A 112 -18.37 -4.15 8.05
CA ARG A 112 -19.17 -4.24 6.81
C ARG A 112 -19.10 -5.66 6.25
N MET A 113 -19.74 -6.58 6.96
CA MET A 113 -19.63 -8.02 6.69
C MET A 113 -20.26 -8.45 5.37
N GLU A 114 -21.30 -7.76 4.90
CA GLU A 114 -21.94 -8.07 3.62
C GLU A 114 -20.98 -7.84 2.46
N GLU A 115 -20.26 -6.72 2.47
CA GLU A 115 -19.26 -6.41 1.43
C GLU A 115 -18.03 -7.32 1.53
N ALA A 116 -17.60 -7.68 2.74
CA ALA A 116 -16.52 -8.66 2.92
C ALA A 116 -16.91 -10.01 2.34
N ASN A 117 -18.12 -10.49 2.59
CA ASN A 117 -18.64 -11.74 2.03
C ASN A 117 -18.84 -11.68 0.51
N ALA A 118 -19.18 -10.52 -0.05
CA ALA A 118 -19.24 -10.32 -1.49
C ALA A 118 -17.84 -10.48 -2.14
N ASN A 119 -16.80 -9.92 -1.53
CA ASN A 119 -15.42 -10.12 -1.96
C ASN A 119 -14.99 -11.59 -1.83
N LEU A 120 -15.37 -12.26 -0.75
CA LEU A 120 -15.10 -13.68 -0.56
C LEU A 120 -15.76 -14.52 -1.66
N ALA A 121 -17.03 -14.25 -1.99
CA ALA A 121 -17.74 -14.94 -3.07
C ALA A 121 -17.05 -14.72 -4.43
N LYS A 122 -16.55 -13.50 -4.67
CA LYS A 122 -15.78 -13.18 -5.88
C LYS A 122 -14.47 -13.97 -5.95
N LEU A 123 -13.74 -14.09 -4.84
CA LEU A 123 -12.53 -14.92 -4.78
C LEU A 123 -12.83 -16.39 -5.02
N ARG A 124 -13.90 -16.94 -4.45
CA ARG A 124 -14.34 -18.33 -4.74
C ARG A 124 -14.61 -18.56 -6.21
N ALA A 125 -15.21 -17.59 -6.90
CA ALA A 125 -15.44 -17.69 -8.35
C ALA A 125 -14.14 -17.65 -9.16
N LEU A 126 -13.14 -16.87 -8.71
CA LEU A 126 -11.84 -16.75 -9.36
C LEU A 126 -10.89 -17.92 -9.04
N CYS A 127 -11.13 -18.64 -7.96
CA CYS A 127 -10.26 -19.68 -7.42
C CYS A 127 -11.03 -20.99 -7.18
N PRO A 128 -11.49 -21.70 -8.22
CA PRO A 128 -12.34 -22.90 -8.06
C PRO A 128 -11.68 -24.06 -7.29
N ASN A 129 -10.34 -24.09 -7.26
CA ASN A 129 -9.55 -25.10 -6.56
C ASN A 129 -8.82 -24.55 -5.32
N SER A 130 -9.29 -23.39 -4.78
CA SER A 130 -8.64 -22.57 -3.77
C SER A 130 -7.43 -21.75 -4.28
N CYS A 131 -7.09 -20.72 -3.55
CA CYS A 131 -5.90 -19.89 -3.71
C CYS A 131 -5.59 -19.19 -2.39
N GLU A 132 -4.37 -18.67 -2.25
CA GLU A 132 -3.90 -18.04 -1.02
C GLU A 132 -4.82 -16.90 -0.57
N GLU A 133 -5.23 -16.04 -1.49
CA GLU A 133 -6.07 -14.86 -1.19
C GLU A 133 -7.47 -15.26 -0.68
N LEU A 134 -8.03 -16.36 -1.19
CA LEU A 134 -9.30 -16.90 -0.71
C LEU A 134 -9.16 -17.41 0.72
N GLU A 135 -8.15 -18.24 0.98
CA GLU A 135 -7.90 -18.82 2.30
C GLU A 135 -7.57 -17.75 3.35
N MET A 136 -6.82 -16.71 2.95
CA MET A 136 -6.48 -15.60 3.83
C MET A 136 -7.72 -14.79 4.23
N LEU A 137 -8.60 -14.46 3.28
CA LEU A 137 -9.82 -13.72 3.60
C LEU A 137 -10.80 -14.56 4.44
N GLU A 138 -10.97 -15.87 4.13
CA GLU A 138 -11.77 -16.78 4.97
C GLU A 138 -11.26 -16.80 6.41
N LYS A 139 -9.98 -16.97 6.58
CA LYS A 139 -9.34 -16.97 7.91
C LYS A 139 -9.53 -15.64 8.63
N TYR A 140 -9.39 -14.52 7.90
CA TYR A 140 -9.53 -13.18 8.49
C TYR A 140 -10.96 -12.95 9.00
N ILE A 141 -11.97 -13.33 8.22
CA ILE A 141 -13.38 -13.28 8.61
C ILE A 141 -13.62 -14.17 9.85
N CYS A 142 -13.14 -15.41 9.84
CA CYS A 142 -13.31 -16.33 10.97
C CYS A 142 -12.68 -15.80 12.27
N LEU A 143 -11.45 -15.28 12.21
CA LEU A 143 -10.74 -14.80 13.41
C LEU A 143 -11.45 -13.64 14.10
N LEU A 144 -12.05 -12.71 13.34
CA LEU A 144 -12.74 -11.57 13.91
C LEU A 144 -14.18 -11.90 14.32
N TYR A 145 -14.80 -12.92 13.70
CA TYR A 145 -16.12 -13.38 14.08
C TYR A 145 -16.12 -14.21 15.38
N THR A 146 -15.01 -14.90 15.66
CA THR A 146 -14.83 -15.71 16.89
C THR A 146 -14.26 -14.93 18.06
N SER A 147 -13.79 -13.69 17.82
CA SER A 147 -13.39 -12.80 18.90
C SER A 147 -14.65 -12.18 19.52
N PRO A 148 -14.96 -12.40 20.83
CA PRO A 148 -16.17 -11.89 21.42
C PRO A 148 -16.22 -10.37 21.26
N SER A 149 -17.31 -9.89 20.65
CA SER A 149 -17.57 -8.47 20.47
C SER A 149 -17.48 -7.76 21.84
N PRO A 150 -17.00 -6.50 21.92
CA PRO A 150 -17.09 -5.72 23.14
C PRO A 150 -18.49 -5.64 23.71
N ARG A 151 -19.54 -5.80 22.88
CA ARG A 151 -20.95 -5.90 23.30
C ARG A 151 -21.26 -7.19 24.06
N ASP A 152 -20.68 -8.31 23.62
CA ASP A 152 -20.90 -9.62 24.26
C ASP A 152 -20.21 -9.69 25.63
N GLN A 153 -19.09 -8.96 25.81
CA GLN A 153 -18.42 -8.82 27.09
C GLN A 153 -19.23 -8.02 28.11
N VAL A 154 -20.07 -7.09 27.66
CA VAL A 154 -20.93 -6.30 28.55
C VAL A 154 -22.10 -7.17 29.06
N VAL A 155 -22.69 -7.99 28.21
CA VAL A 155 -23.81 -8.87 28.57
C VAL A 155 -23.38 -9.93 29.60
N SER A 156 -22.16 -10.45 29.47
CA SER A 156 -21.64 -11.46 30.43
C SER A 156 -21.31 -10.89 31.83
N ARG A 157 -21.30 -9.58 31.99
CA ARG A 157 -21.06 -8.88 33.27
C ARG A 157 -22.32 -8.38 34.00
N MET A 158 -23.50 -8.63 33.45
CA MET A 158 -24.74 -8.28 34.16
C MET A 158 -24.96 -9.32 35.28
N PRO A 159 -25.06 -8.89 36.55
CA PRO A 159 -25.41 -9.79 37.62
C PRO A 159 -26.79 -10.36 37.34
N SER A 160 -26.92 -11.70 37.45
CA SER A 160 -28.19 -12.39 37.43
C SER A 160 -29.04 -11.81 38.58
N SER A 161 -30.04 -11.01 38.24
CA SER A 161 -31.00 -10.54 39.25
C SER A 161 -31.81 -11.73 39.71
N ALA A 162 -31.56 -12.11 40.95
CA ALA A 162 -32.37 -13.06 41.69
C ALA A 162 -33.73 -12.44 42.05
#